data_d6ff97828c702473ff26f95b5c4840a7
#
_entry.id   d6ff97828c702473ff26f95b5c4840a7
#
_cell.length_a   1.000
_cell.length_b   1.000
_cell.length_c   1.000
_cell.angle_alpha   90.00
_cell.angle_beta   90.00
_cell.angle_gamma   90.00
#
_symmetry.space_group_name_H-M   'P 1'
#
loop_
_entity.id
_entity.type
_entity.pdbx_description
1 polymer ?
#
loop_
_entity_poly.entity_id
_entity_poly.type
_entity_poly.pdbx_seq_one_letter_code
_entity_poly.pdbx_strand_id
1 'polypeptide(L)'
;DAWDTNKLEKYNQKLEEITSQFNISITDKTNKTPHYVSPEDDLVKLLYQAYVKNTNDSVNKPFTIGGGTYASILERAVAFGMMMPDEEELCHQRNEYLNLDTLFKGILIYIDAMLALGEVDA
;
A
#
# COMPACT_ATOMS: atom_id res chain seq x y z
N ASP A 1 4.20 -15.57 5.02
CA ASP A 1 3.33 -15.00 6.07
C ASP A 1 4.02 -13.81 6.69
N ALA A 2 3.61 -12.62 6.25
CA ALA A 2 4.29 -11.37 6.65
C ALA A 2 4.05 -11.00 8.12
N TRP A 3 3.04 -11.57 8.76
CA TRP A 3 2.67 -11.22 10.13
C TRP A 3 2.34 -12.44 10.99
N ASP A 4 3.06 -12.55 12.09
CA ASP A 4 2.85 -13.57 13.12
C ASP A 4 2.61 -12.86 14.46
N THR A 5 1.45 -13.06 15.06
CA THR A 5 1.11 -12.50 16.38
C THR A 5 2.12 -12.88 17.46
N ASN A 6 2.72 -14.06 17.38
CA ASN A 6 3.78 -14.50 18.29
C ASN A 6 5.05 -13.62 18.16
N LYS A 7 5.34 -13.10 16.97
CA LYS A 7 6.45 -12.16 16.77
C LYS A 7 6.17 -10.81 17.43
N LEU A 8 4.93 -10.32 17.36
CA LEU A 8 4.56 -9.07 18.01
C LEU A 8 4.74 -9.17 19.53
N GLU A 9 4.28 -10.24 20.15
CA GLU A 9 4.45 -10.47 21.58
C GLU A 9 5.94 -10.51 21.97
N LYS A 10 6.74 -11.24 21.19
CA LYS A 10 8.20 -11.31 21.39
C LYS A 10 8.88 -9.94 21.28
N TYR A 11 8.50 -9.12 20.30
CA TYR A 11 9.03 -7.75 20.18
C TYR A 11 8.61 -6.87 21.35
N ASN A 12 7.36 -6.99 21.81
CA ASN A 12 6.87 -6.25 22.95
C ASN A 12 7.63 -6.62 24.23
N GLN A 13 7.83 -7.91 24.49
CA GLN A 13 8.63 -8.37 25.63
C GLN A 13 10.06 -7.85 25.57
N LYS A 14 10.69 -7.90 24.39
CA LYS A 14 12.05 -7.38 24.23
C LYS A 14 12.13 -5.87 24.40
N LEU A 15 11.12 -5.14 23.97
CA LEU A 15 11.04 -3.69 24.18
C LEU A 15 10.94 -3.36 25.68
N GLU A 16 10.10 -4.06 26.43
CA GLU A 16 9.96 -3.89 27.88
C GLU A 16 11.24 -4.24 28.63
N GLU A 17 11.91 -5.32 28.23
CA GLU A 17 13.22 -5.69 28.80
C GLU A 17 14.27 -4.58 28.60
N ILE A 18 14.37 -4.03 27.39
CA ILE A 18 15.35 -2.98 27.08
C ILE A 18 15.00 -1.69 27.82
N THR A 19 13.75 -1.25 27.81
CA THR A 19 13.34 0.01 28.44
C THR A 19 13.55 -0.04 29.94
N SER A 20 13.33 -1.19 30.58
CA SER A 20 13.57 -1.36 32.02
C SER A 20 15.06 -1.19 32.42
N GLN A 21 15.98 -1.62 31.55
CA GLN A 21 17.43 -1.47 31.80
C GLN A 21 17.89 0.00 31.80
N PHE A 22 17.18 0.86 31.06
CA PHE A 22 17.54 2.28 30.91
C PHE A 22 16.65 3.23 31.72
N ASN A 23 15.78 2.70 32.58
CA ASN A 23 14.83 3.49 33.38
C ASN A 23 13.90 4.35 32.48
N ILE A 24 13.51 3.80 31.35
CA ILE A 24 12.56 4.39 30.38
C ILE A 24 11.20 3.75 30.61
N SER A 25 10.15 4.54 30.68
CA SER A 25 8.76 4.05 30.74
C SER A 25 8.07 4.20 29.40
N ILE A 26 7.34 3.17 28.98
CA ILE A 26 6.47 3.23 27.80
C ILE A 26 5.17 3.88 28.24
N THR A 27 4.90 5.09 27.78
CA THR A 27 3.72 5.86 28.17
C THR A 27 2.52 5.62 27.27
N ASP A 28 2.76 5.19 26.01
CA ASP A 28 1.72 4.84 25.05
C ASP A 28 2.21 3.77 24.09
N LYS A 29 1.29 2.93 23.61
CA LYS A 29 1.60 1.81 22.74
C LYS A 29 0.44 1.55 21.78
N THR A 30 0.68 1.73 20.51
CA THR A 30 -0.28 1.45 19.46
C THR A 30 0.18 0.27 18.61
N ASN A 31 -0.64 -0.76 18.52
CA ASN A 31 -0.42 -1.89 17.63
C ASN A 31 -1.45 -1.85 16.48
N LYS A 32 -0.97 -1.96 15.26
CA LYS A 32 -1.82 -2.11 14.07
C LYS A 32 -1.48 -3.40 13.37
N THR A 33 -2.50 -4.19 13.07
CA THR A 33 -2.34 -5.35 12.19
C THR A 33 -2.00 -4.86 10.79
N PRO A 34 -0.99 -5.42 10.12
CA PRO A 34 -0.69 -5.09 8.74
C PRO A 34 -1.88 -5.37 7.85
N HIS A 35 -2.16 -4.44 6.96
CA HIS A 35 -3.18 -4.62 5.93
C HIS A 35 -2.56 -5.34 4.74
N TYR A 36 -3.21 -6.42 4.29
CA TYR A 36 -2.72 -7.22 3.17
C TYR A 36 -3.88 -7.75 2.35
N VAL A 37 -3.84 -7.51 1.05
CA VAL A 37 -4.71 -8.12 0.06
C VAL A 37 -3.83 -8.94 -0.89
N SER A 38 -4.22 -10.18 -1.15
CA SER A 38 -3.42 -11.08 -1.99
C SER A 38 -3.30 -10.55 -3.42
N PRO A 39 -2.14 -10.68 -4.09
CA PRO A 39 -2.03 -10.44 -5.53
C PRO A 39 -2.97 -11.30 -6.38
N GLU A 40 -3.44 -12.42 -5.83
CA GLU A 40 -4.40 -13.33 -6.48
C GLU A 40 -5.86 -12.89 -6.29
N ASP A 41 -6.12 -11.88 -5.48
CA ASP A 41 -7.45 -11.29 -5.33
C ASP A 41 -7.91 -10.64 -6.64
N ASP A 42 -9.17 -10.83 -6.99
CA ASP A 42 -9.73 -10.30 -8.25
C ASP A 42 -9.66 -8.78 -8.33
N LEU A 43 -9.82 -8.07 -7.20
CA LEU A 43 -9.62 -6.63 -7.13
C LEU A 43 -8.19 -6.25 -7.59
N VAL A 44 -7.17 -6.92 -7.07
CA VAL A 44 -5.77 -6.62 -7.42
C VAL A 44 -5.50 -6.95 -8.89
N LYS A 45 -6.02 -8.08 -9.39
CA LYS A 45 -5.87 -8.47 -10.79
C LYS A 45 -6.52 -7.48 -11.76
N LEU A 46 -7.73 -7.01 -11.46
CA LEU A 46 -8.42 -6.02 -12.30
C LEU A 46 -7.68 -4.69 -12.34
N LEU A 47 -7.24 -4.20 -11.19
CA LEU A 47 -6.44 -2.96 -11.11
C LEU A 47 -5.11 -3.10 -11.86
N TYR A 48 -4.45 -4.23 -11.72
CA TYR A 48 -3.19 -4.50 -12.43
C TYR A 48 -3.40 -4.60 -13.94
N GLN A 49 -4.49 -5.19 -14.40
CA GLN A 49 -4.84 -5.23 -15.83
C GLN A 49 -5.09 -3.83 -16.41
N ALA A 50 -5.80 -2.97 -15.67
CA ALA A 50 -6.01 -1.57 -16.07
C ALA A 50 -4.67 -0.81 -16.16
N TYR A 51 -3.75 -1.03 -15.23
CA TYR A 51 -2.40 -0.48 -15.28
C TYR A 51 -1.64 -0.97 -16.52
N VAL A 52 -1.53 -2.28 -16.74
CA VAL A 52 -0.79 -2.86 -17.87
C VAL A 52 -1.35 -2.40 -19.22
N LYS A 53 -2.68 -2.33 -19.35
CA LYS A 53 -3.35 -1.86 -20.57
C LYS A 53 -2.92 -0.46 -20.97
N ASN A 54 -2.77 0.45 -20.00
CA ASN A 54 -2.49 1.87 -20.26
C ASN A 54 -0.99 2.21 -20.25
N THR A 55 -0.15 1.35 -19.69
CA THR A 55 1.30 1.59 -19.58
C THR A 55 2.13 0.69 -20.48
N ASN A 56 1.59 -0.44 -20.93
CA ASN A 56 2.31 -1.56 -21.53
C ASN A 56 3.40 -2.15 -20.62
N ASP A 57 3.36 -1.86 -19.33
CA ASP A 57 4.30 -2.36 -18.33
C ASP A 57 3.76 -3.61 -17.65
N SER A 58 4.28 -4.76 -18.05
CA SER A 58 3.99 -6.05 -17.43
C SER A 58 5.11 -6.54 -16.50
N VAL A 59 6.20 -5.76 -16.34
CA VAL A 59 7.36 -6.10 -15.53
C VAL A 59 7.13 -5.75 -14.07
N ASN A 60 6.70 -4.50 -13.81
CA ASN A 60 6.38 -4.05 -12.47
C ASN A 60 5.09 -4.69 -11.96
N LYS A 61 5.16 -5.26 -10.78
CA LYS A 61 4.04 -5.99 -10.15
C LYS A 61 3.53 -5.24 -8.93
N PRO A 62 2.28 -5.50 -8.49
CA PRO A 62 1.82 -5.03 -7.20
C PRO A 62 2.82 -5.39 -6.09
N PHE A 63 3.08 -4.47 -5.18
CA PHE A 63 4.04 -4.64 -4.10
C PHE A 63 3.50 -4.09 -2.78
N THR A 64 4.13 -4.46 -1.70
CA THR A 64 3.78 -3.95 -0.37
C THR A 64 4.67 -2.78 0.02
N ILE A 65 4.09 -1.81 0.72
CA ILE A 65 4.81 -0.65 1.25
C ILE A 65 4.89 -0.71 2.78
N GLY A 66 5.91 -0.08 3.35
CA GLY A 66 6.09 -0.01 4.80
C GLY A 66 5.22 1.05 5.49
N GLY A 67 4.59 1.95 4.72
CA GLY A 67 3.71 3.01 5.22
C GLY A 67 2.27 2.58 5.36
N GLY A 68 1.49 3.33 6.15
CA GLY A 68 0.05 3.16 6.24
C GLY A 68 -0.69 3.95 5.15
N THR A 69 -1.79 3.41 4.65
CA THR A 69 -2.70 4.09 3.73
C THR A 69 -4.12 4.03 4.26
N TYR A 70 -5.01 4.88 3.73
CA TYR A 70 -6.44 4.83 4.05
C TYR A 70 -7.10 3.51 3.63
N ALA A 71 -6.51 2.77 2.68
CA ALA A 71 -6.97 1.43 2.31
C ALA A 71 -7.05 0.47 3.51
N SER A 72 -6.17 0.64 4.52
CA SER A 72 -6.18 -0.18 5.72
C SER A 72 -7.40 -0.02 6.63
N ILE A 73 -8.30 0.94 6.35
CA ILE A 73 -9.55 1.15 7.09
C ILE A 73 -10.64 0.19 6.59
N LEU A 74 -10.52 -0.25 5.34
CA LEU A 74 -11.48 -1.15 4.70
C LEU A 74 -10.92 -2.58 4.68
N GLU A 75 -11.80 -3.55 4.86
CA GLU A 75 -11.43 -4.97 4.92
C GLU A 75 -10.80 -5.45 3.59
N ARG A 76 -11.36 -5.02 2.46
CA ARG A 76 -10.90 -5.40 1.11
C ARG A 76 -10.66 -4.15 0.28
N ALA A 77 -9.48 -3.55 0.44
CA ALA A 77 -9.07 -2.38 -0.33
C ALA A 77 -7.55 -2.37 -0.51
N VAL A 78 -7.09 -1.71 -1.54
CA VAL A 78 -5.66 -1.52 -1.82
C VAL A 78 -5.39 -0.06 -2.17
N ALA A 79 -4.17 0.40 -1.89
CA ALA A 79 -3.71 1.66 -2.44
C ALA A 79 -3.40 1.45 -3.93
N PHE A 80 -3.96 2.33 -4.76
CA PHE A 80 -3.75 2.32 -6.20
C PHE A 80 -3.42 3.75 -6.63
N GLY A 81 -2.13 4.04 -6.74
CA GLY A 81 -1.61 5.38 -6.95
C GLY A 81 -1.18 5.64 -8.39
N MET A 82 -0.80 6.89 -8.66
CA MET A 82 -0.43 7.37 -9.99
C MET A 82 1.08 7.48 -10.21
N MET A 83 1.92 7.35 -9.18
CA MET A 83 3.37 7.40 -9.34
C MET A 83 3.83 6.24 -10.22
N MET A 84 4.53 6.56 -11.31
CA MET A 84 5.06 5.55 -12.23
C MET A 84 6.42 5.04 -11.76
N PRO A 85 6.81 3.79 -12.11
CA PRO A 85 8.04 3.17 -11.60
C PRO A 85 9.34 3.90 -11.92
N ASP A 86 9.34 4.73 -12.96
CA ASP A 86 10.49 5.52 -13.44
C ASP A 86 10.50 6.95 -12.90
N GLU A 87 9.53 7.33 -12.06
CA GLU A 87 9.46 8.63 -11.45
C GLU A 87 10.15 8.68 -10.08
N GLU A 88 10.65 9.85 -9.73
CA GLU A 88 11.22 10.11 -8.42
C GLU A 88 10.12 10.09 -7.35
N GLU A 89 10.37 9.40 -6.23
CA GLU A 89 9.45 9.41 -5.10
C GLU A 89 9.56 10.73 -4.34
N LEU A 90 8.58 11.59 -4.51
CA LEU A 90 8.52 12.92 -3.89
C LEU A 90 7.47 13.01 -2.77
N CYS A 91 6.82 11.91 -2.40
CA CYS A 91 5.82 11.89 -1.34
C CYS A 91 6.39 12.46 -0.03
N HIS A 92 5.71 13.47 0.53
CA HIS A 92 6.14 14.18 1.74
C HIS A 92 7.46 14.95 1.61
N GLN A 93 7.95 15.16 0.39
CA GLN A 93 9.16 15.93 0.13
C GLN A 93 8.85 17.42 -0.09
N ARG A 94 9.88 18.24 0.13
CA ARG A 94 9.79 19.67 -0.19
C ARG A 94 9.65 19.85 -1.71
N ASN A 95 8.72 20.70 -2.15
CA ASN A 95 8.40 20.94 -3.56
C ASN A 95 7.86 19.69 -4.28
N GLU A 96 7.11 18.86 -3.59
CA GLU A 96 6.37 17.76 -4.21
C GLU A 96 5.56 18.24 -5.41
N TYR A 97 5.63 17.55 -6.51
CA TYR A 97 4.90 17.82 -7.74
C TYR A 97 4.41 16.55 -8.41
N LEU A 98 3.47 16.68 -9.29
CA LEU A 98 2.98 15.63 -10.16
C LEU A 98 3.22 16.02 -11.62
N ASN A 99 3.83 15.14 -12.40
CA ASN A 99 3.99 15.32 -13.83
C ASN A 99 2.61 15.28 -14.52
N LEU A 100 2.33 16.21 -15.44
CA LEU A 100 1.06 16.26 -16.14
C LEU A 100 0.82 15.05 -17.05
N ASP A 101 1.84 14.54 -17.71
CA ASP A 101 1.72 13.32 -18.54
C ASP A 101 1.35 12.11 -17.67
N THR A 102 1.95 12.00 -16.48
CA THR A 102 1.60 10.99 -15.48
C THR A 102 0.16 11.16 -14.99
N LEU A 103 -0.27 12.41 -14.74
CA LEU A 103 -1.65 12.69 -14.34
C LEU A 103 -2.64 12.23 -15.42
N PHE A 104 -2.42 12.57 -16.69
CA PHE A 104 -3.31 12.13 -17.78
C PHE A 104 -3.31 10.61 -17.95
N LYS A 105 -2.16 9.98 -17.89
CA LYS A 105 -2.05 8.52 -17.91
C LYS A 105 -2.80 7.87 -16.74
N GLY A 106 -2.65 8.43 -15.53
CA GLY A 106 -3.37 7.98 -14.34
C GLY A 106 -4.88 8.08 -14.48
N ILE A 107 -5.39 9.16 -15.09
CA ILE A 107 -6.83 9.32 -15.37
C ILE A 107 -7.33 8.18 -16.24
N LEU A 108 -6.62 7.81 -17.30
CA LEU A 108 -7.00 6.70 -18.18
C LEU A 108 -6.99 5.36 -17.42
N ILE A 109 -5.97 5.12 -16.60
CA ILE A 109 -5.87 3.93 -15.75
C ILE A 109 -7.08 3.85 -14.80
N TYR A 110 -7.45 4.96 -14.16
CA TYR A 110 -8.61 4.98 -13.24
C TYR A 110 -9.94 4.79 -13.95
N ILE A 111 -10.11 5.35 -15.15
CA ILE A 111 -11.32 5.10 -15.96
C ILE A 111 -11.46 3.60 -16.26
N ASP A 112 -10.42 2.96 -16.77
CA ASP A 112 -10.45 1.53 -17.06
C ASP A 112 -10.65 0.68 -15.80
N ALA A 113 -10.02 1.04 -14.69
CA ALA A 113 -10.20 0.36 -13.41
C ALA A 113 -11.66 0.46 -12.90
N MET A 114 -12.25 1.65 -12.94
CA MET A 114 -13.64 1.85 -12.51
C MET A 114 -14.64 1.10 -13.40
N LEU A 115 -14.43 1.10 -14.72
CA LEU A 115 -15.27 0.33 -15.64
C LEU A 115 -15.17 -1.18 -15.37
N ALA A 116 -13.95 -1.71 -15.21
CA ALA A 116 -13.74 -3.12 -14.94
C ALA A 116 -14.34 -3.56 -13.59
N LEU A 117 -14.28 -2.71 -12.57
CA LEU A 117 -14.88 -3.00 -11.26
C LEU A 117 -16.40 -2.92 -11.31
N GLY A 118 -16.99 -2.01 -12.10
CA GLY A 118 -18.44 -1.89 -12.25
C GLY A 118 -19.07 -3.02 -13.06
N GLU A 119 -18.32 -3.73 -13.90
CA GLU A 119 -18.81 -4.89 -14.67
C GLU A 119 -18.90 -6.16 -13.81
N VAL A 120 -18.18 -6.25 -12.70
CA VAL A 120 -18.18 -7.43 -11.82
C VAL A 120 -19.47 -7.50 -10.99
N ASP A 121 -20.12 -6.38 -10.72
CA ASP A 121 -21.34 -6.28 -9.89
C ASP A 121 -22.64 -6.23 -10.72
N ALA A 122 -22.55 -6.39 -12.03
CA ALA A 122 -23.68 -6.43 -12.95
C ALA A 122 -24.05 -7.86 -13.37
#